data_beeb5d4882fd449a09af10a452acd594
#
_entry.id   beeb5d4882fd449a09af10a452acd594
#
_cell.length_a   1.000
_cell.length_b   1.000
_cell.length_c   1.000
_cell.angle_alpha   90.00
_cell.angle_beta   90.00
_cell.angle_gamma   90.00
#
_symmetry.space_group_name_H-M   'P 1'
#
loop_
_entity.id
_entity.type
_entity.pdbx_description
1 polymer ?
#
loop_
_entity_poly.entity_id
_entity_poly.type
_entity_poly.pdbx_seq_one_letter_code
_entity_poly.pdbx_strand_id
1 'polypeptide(L)'
;MIIIMERNATKVQVQKVIDLLKDNEFDIRLNQGQVHTVIDAIGDKTTLTPGRIAAFDGVKEVKVIREPFRLASRDRKEEDTVIEFANGVKIGGNNKPVSMVGPCSVEEDYEGLLEVAYAAKEMGCEFLRGGAFKPRTSPYDFDGYGEKALKYMRNAADETGLLTVSEVMDASDLDLMCDYIDVLQIGARNVQNFKLLHAVGKCNKPVILKRGLASTIREFLLAAEHIMYNGNPNVILCERGIRSFDSAFTRNVMDIASIPVIKKYSHLPIIVDPSHGTGQRYLVEPLAKAGLIVGADGIMMEVHHDPENALSDGKQSLPIPMFKEVMGRINSLNNRLHYEKTCLSANIE
;
A
#
# COMPACT_ATOMS: atom_id res chain seq x y z
N MET A 1 3.94 0.95 -25.15
CA MET A 1 5.30 0.37 -25.13
C MET A 1 6.19 1.21 -24.24
N ILE A 2 7.18 0.61 -23.59
CA ILE A 2 8.23 1.34 -22.86
C ILE A 2 9.53 1.18 -23.67
N ILE A 3 10.12 2.29 -24.02
CA ILE A 3 11.41 2.33 -24.72
C ILE A 3 12.47 2.77 -23.72
N ILE A 4 13.44 1.94 -23.45
CA ILE A 4 14.57 2.21 -22.56
C ILE A 4 15.75 2.59 -23.43
N MET A 5 16.24 3.82 -23.24
CA MET A 5 17.42 4.29 -23.96
C MET A 5 18.71 3.82 -23.29
N GLU A 6 19.78 3.67 -24.05
CA GLU A 6 21.12 3.42 -23.51
C GLU A 6 21.54 4.53 -22.54
N ARG A 7 22.37 4.21 -21.55
CA ARG A 7 22.86 5.16 -20.54
C ARG A 7 23.59 6.37 -21.16
N ASN A 8 24.26 6.15 -22.28
CA ASN A 8 25.02 7.14 -23.03
C ASN A 8 24.28 7.66 -24.27
N ALA A 9 22.99 7.37 -24.40
CA ALA A 9 22.19 7.87 -25.51
C ALA A 9 22.19 9.40 -25.56
N THR A 10 22.53 9.95 -26.73
CA THR A 10 22.57 11.38 -26.94
C THR A 10 21.16 11.98 -27.05
N LYS A 11 21.01 13.27 -26.76
CA LYS A 11 19.73 13.99 -26.94
C LYS A 11 19.18 13.84 -28.36
N VAL A 12 20.06 13.78 -29.37
CA VAL A 12 19.69 13.60 -30.77
C VAL A 12 19.09 12.22 -31.02
N GLN A 13 19.66 11.16 -30.42
CA GLN A 13 19.12 9.80 -30.53
C GLN A 13 17.77 9.67 -29.86
N VAL A 14 17.62 10.22 -28.65
CA VAL A 14 16.33 10.28 -27.94
C VAL A 14 15.28 11.01 -28.79
N GLN A 15 15.65 12.16 -29.37
CA GLN A 15 14.72 12.95 -30.17
C GLN A 15 14.26 12.21 -31.43
N LYS A 16 15.16 11.50 -32.13
CA LYS A 16 14.79 10.68 -33.28
C LYS A 16 13.75 9.61 -32.97
N VAL A 17 13.85 8.96 -31.80
CA VAL A 17 12.86 8.00 -31.33
C VAL A 17 11.52 8.70 -31.02
N ILE A 18 11.57 9.85 -30.39
CA ILE A 18 10.38 10.67 -30.12
C ILE A 18 9.67 11.06 -31.41
N ASP A 19 10.41 11.54 -32.41
CA ASP A 19 9.85 11.96 -33.70
C ASP A 19 9.20 10.77 -34.43
N LEU A 20 9.88 9.61 -34.47
CA LEU A 20 9.30 8.39 -35.01
C LEU A 20 7.98 8.00 -34.36
N LEU A 21 7.91 8.10 -33.03
CA LEU A 21 6.70 7.77 -32.29
C LEU A 21 5.56 8.75 -32.56
N LYS A 22 5.86 10.06 -32.65
CA LYS A 22 4.89 11.09 -33.00
C LYS A 22 4.35 10.95 -34.41
N ASP A 23 5.22 10.65 -35.37
CA ASP A 23 4.85 10.42 -36.78
C ASP A 23 3.91 9.20 -36.94
N ASN A 24 3.89 8.30 -35.96
CA ASN A 24 3.00 7.14 -35.90
C ASN A 24 1.86 7.31 -34.86
N GLU A 25 1.50 8.56 -34.53
CA GLU A 25 0.36 8.92 -33.67
C GLU A 25 0.44 8.37 -32.22
N PHE A 26 1.66 8.18 -31.67
CA PHE A 26 1.83 7.81 -30.30
C PHE A 26 1.87 9.04 -29.39
N ASP A 27 1.07 9.00 -28.30
CA ASP A 27 1.27 9.88 -27.16
C ASP A 27 2.54 9.49 -26.40
N ILE A 28 3.35 10.48 -26.01
CA ILE A 28 4.67 10.25 -25.45
C ILE A 28 4.78 10.89 -24.07
N ARG A 29 5.35 10.14 -23.12
CA ARG A 29 5.82 10.67 -21.84
C ARG A 29 7.30 10.36 -21.70
N LEU A 30 8.11 11.39 -21.49
CA LEU A 30 9.53 11.27 -21.28
C LEU A 30 9.85 11.29 -19.80
N ASN A 31 10.55 10.28 -19.30
CA ASN A 31 11.10 10.21 -17.97
C ASN A 31 12.61 10.14 -18.01
N GLN A 32 13.26 11.15 -17.47
CA GLN A 32 14.72 11.17 -17.28
C GLN A 32 15.00 10.61 -15.89
N GLY A 33 15.31 9.30 -15.82
CA GLY A 33 15.82 8.65 -14.62
C GLY A 33 17.30 8.97 -14.37
N GLN A 34 17.79 8.66 -13.18
CA GLN A 34 19.23 8.87 -12.84
C GLN A 34 20.18 8.01 -13.69
N VAL A 35 19.72 6.90 -14.24
CA VAL A 35 20.55 5.93 -14.99
C VAL A 35 20.17 5.84 -16.45
N HIS A 36 18.88 5.85 -16.79
CA HIS A 36 18.38 5.72 -18.17
C HIS A 36 17.29 6.74 -18.47
N THR A 37 17.22 7.17 -19.73
CA THR A 37 16.04 7.87 -20.26
C THR A 37 15.02 6.82 -20.69
N VAL A 38 13.79 6.95 -20.22
CA VAL A 38 12.66 6.07 -20.53
C VAL A 38 11.59 6.85 -21.28
N ILE A 39 11.13 6.31 -22.42
CA ILE A 39 10.07 6.88 -23.23
C ILE A 39 8.84 5.98 -23.13
N ASP A 40 7.77 6.46 -22.53
CA ASP A 40 6.48 5.77 -22.54
C ASP A 40 5.72 6.16 -23.82
N ALA A 41 5.44 5.18 -24.68
CA ALA A 41 4.70 5.36 -25.92
C ALA A 41 3.31 4.71 -25.82
N ILE A 42 2.28 5.52 -25.98
CA ILE A 42 0.86 5.16 -25.90
C ILE A 42 0.23 5.34 -27.28
N GLY A 43 -0.14 4.26 -27.94
CA GLY A 43 -0.72 4.29 -29.27
C GLY A 43 -1.01 2.91 -29.81
N ASP A 44 -1.49 2.84 -31.04
CA ASP A 44 -1.76 1.57 -31.72
C ASP A 44 -0.46 0.89 -32.12
N LYS A 45 -0.26 -0.32 -31.61
CA LYS A 45 0.96 -1.14 -31.85
C LYS A 45 0.98 -1.77 -33.25
N THR A 46 -0.11 -1.68 -33.98
CA THR A 46 -0.19 -2.21 -35.36
C THR A 46 0.56 -1.33 -36.36
N THR A 47 0.67 -0.03 -36.10
CA THR A 47 1.34 0.94 -36.97
C THR A 47 2.87 0.91 -36.84
N LEU A 48 3.38 0.57 -35.63
CA LEU A 48 4.81 0.56 -35.35
C LEU A 48 5.21 -0.62 -34.48
N THR A 49 5.98 -1.55 -35.04
CA THR A 49 6.40 -2.76 -34.31
C THR A 49 7.55 -2.48 -33.32
N PRO A 50 7.62 -3.19 -32.18
CA PRO A 50 8.72 -3.05 -31.23
C PRO A 50 10.10 -3.27 -31.83
N GLY A 51 10.23 -4.23 -32.77
CA GLY A 51 11.49 -4.53 -33.45
C GLY A 51 11.98 -3.35 -34.28
N ARG A 52 11.10 -2.56 -34.91
CA ARG A 52 11.48 -1.39 -35.69
C ARG A 52 12.02 -0.27 -34.79
N ILE A 53 11.47 -0.11 -33.56
CA ILE A 53 11.95 0.86 -32.60
C ILE A 53 13.30 0.41 -32.00
N ALA A 54 13.44 -0.90 -31.72
CA ALA A 54 14.65 -1.47 -31.15
C ALA A 54 15.88 -1.36 -32.11
N ALA A 55 15.63 -1.18 -33.41
CA ALA A 55 16.70 -0.98 -34.40
C ALA A 55 17.29 0.44 -34.42
N PHE A 56 16.74 1.39 -33.66
CA PHE A 56 17.27 2.75 -33.58
C PHE A 56 18.48 2.83 -32.65
N ASP A 57 19.51 3.54 -33.12
CA ASP A 57 20.72 3.79 -32.35
C ASP A 57 20.38 4.48 -31.01
N GLY A 58 20.95 3.98 -29.94
CA GLY A 58 20.72 4.49 -28.58
C GLY A 58 19.49 3.90 -27.88
N VAL A 59 18.74 2.98 -28.51
CA VAL A 59 17.70 2.18 -27.89
C VAL A 59 18.34 0.92 -27.28
N LYS A 60 18.22 0.76 -25.98
CA LYS A 60 18.68 -0.43 -25.25
C LYS A 60 17.67 -1.57 -25.38
N GLU A 61 16.40 -1.26 -25.16
CA GLU A 61 15.32 -2.25 -25.09
C GLU A 61 13.97 -1.62 -25.37
N VAL A 62 13.05 -2.39 -25.98
CA VAL A 62 11.64 -2.03 -26.16
C VAL A 62 10.78 -3.07 -25.48
N LYS A 63 10.17 -2.70 -24.35
CA LYS A 63 9.23 -3.56 -23.60
C LYS A 63 7.79 -3.32 -24.06
N VAL A 64 7.12 -4.37 -24.50
CA VAL A 64 5.68 -4.32 -24.79
C VAL A 64 4.94 -4.53 -23.50
N ILE A 65 4.30 -3.47 -22.97
CA ILE A 65 3.46 -3.60 -21.78
C ILE A 65 2.28 -4.51 -22.14
N ARG A 66 2.19 -5.61 -21.44
CA ARG A 66 1.09 -6.59 -21.57
C ARG A 66 -0.07 -6.24 -20.65
N GLU A 67 0.24 -5.60 -19.51
CA GLU A 67 -0.74 -5.23 -18.51
C GLU A 67 -1.24 -3.77 -18.72
N PRO A 68 -2.50 -3.47 -18.39
CA PRO A 68 -3.08 -2.12 -18.57
C PRO A 68 -2.53 -1.09 -17.57
N PHE A 69 -1.98 -1.52 -16.41
CA PHE A 69 -1.27 -0.65 -15.46
C PHE A 69 0.20 -0.53 -15.87
N ARG A 70 0.76 0.66 -15.77
CA ARG A 70 2.10 1.01 -16.28
C ARG A 70 3.02 1.51 -15.18
N LEU A 71 2.59 2.54 -14.44
CA LEU A 71 3.37 3.14 -13.37
C LEU A 71 3.59 2.13 -12.23
N ALA A 72 2.57 1.32 -11.92
CA ALA A 72 2.62 0.27 -10.91
C ALA A 72 3.29 -1.02 -11.42
N SER A 73 3.65 -1.13 -12.71
CA SER A 73 4.16 -2.35 -13.31
C SER A 73 5.63 -2.58 -13.02
N ARG A 74 5.99 -3.84 -12.76
CA ARG A 74 7.38 -4.31 -12.69
C ARG A 74 8.13 -4.13 -14.01
N ASP A 75 7.42 -4.13 -15.15
CA ASP A 75 8.02 -3.85 -16.48
C ASP A 75 8.61 -2.44 -16.57
N ARG A 76 8.10 -1.48 -15.75
CA ARG A 76 8.61 -0.12 -15.71
C ARG A 76 9.74 0.06 -14.70
N LYS A 77 9.64 -0.59 -13.55
CA LYS A 77 10.61 -0.50 -12.46
C LYS A 77 10.89 -1.90 -11.94
N GLU A 78 12.09 -2.41 -12.19
CA GLU A 78 12.50 -3.76 -11.78
C GLU A 78 12.72 -3.86 -10.27
N GLU A 79 13.28 -2.79 -9.66
CA GLU A 79 13.54 -2.72 -8.23
C GLU A 79 12.27 -2.47 -7.45
N ASP A 80 12.18 -3.04 -6.26
CA ASP A 80 11.08 -2.79 -5.33
C ASP A 80 11.02 -1.30 -4.95
N THR A 81 9.82 -0.78 -4.84
CA THR A 81 9.60 0.54 -4.24
C THR A 81 9.81 0.45 -2.74
N VAL A 82 10.64 1.32 -2.22
CA VAL A 82 10.84 1.54 -0.79
C VAL A 82 10.28 2.92 -0.44
N ILE A 83 9.35 2.96 0.51
CA ILE A 83 8.80 4.20 1.05
C ILE A 83 9.48 4.45 2.39
N GLU A 84 10.20 5.59 2.48
CA GLU A 84 10.96 5.98 3.66
C GLU A 84 10.27 7.15 4.37
N PHE A 85 10.17 7.04 5.70
CA PHE A 85 9.59 8.05 6.59
C PHE A 85 10.69 8.85 7.29
N ALA A 86 10.34 10.07 7.74
CA ALA A 86 11.28 10.99 8.37
C ALA A 86 11.98 10.43 9.63
N ASN A 87 11.33 9.49 10.33
CA ASN A 87 11.89 8.80 11.50
C ASN A 87 12.75 7.57 11.14
N GLY A 88 13.04 7.34 9.85
CA GLY A 88 13.87 6.24 9.36
C GLY A 88 13.14 4.92 9.12
N VAL A 89 11.84 4.83 9.39
CA VAL A 89 11.01 3.65 9.05
C VAL A 89 10.94 3.49 7.54
N LYS A 90 11.05 2.25 7.05
CA LYS A 90 11.01 1.91 5.62
C LYS A 90 10.02 0.78 5.37
N ILE A 91 9.22 0.90 4.30
CA ILE A 91 8.28 -0.13 3.86
C ILE A 91 8.64 -0.56 2.44
N GLY A 92 8.73 -1.87 2.20
CA GLY A 92 9.06 -2.47 0.91
C GLY A 92 10.52 -2.86 0.74
N GLY A 93 10.83 -3.50 -0.37
CA GLY A 93 12.16 -4.03 -0.67
C GLY A 93 12.58 -5.13 0.30
N ASN A 94 13.86 -5.12 0.65
CA ASN A 94 14.43 -6.08 1.59
C ASN A 94 14.35 -5.63 3.06
N ASN A 95 13.57 -4.58 3.36
CA ASN A 95 13.42 -4.11 4.73
C ASN A 95 12.60 -5.10 5.58
N LYS A 96 12.76 -5.00 6.91
CA LYS A 96 11.93 -5.75 7.83
C LYS A 96 10.46 -5.36 7.66
N PRO A 97 9.52 -6.33 7.62
CA PRO A 97 8.11 -6.02 7.54
C PRO A 97 7.63 -5.16 8.72
N VAL A 98 6.83 -4.14 8.43
CA VAL A 98 6.30 -3.20 9.43
C VAL A 98 5.01 -3.70 10.06
N SER A 99 4.67 -3.16 11.24
CA SER A 99 3.41 -3.45 11.95
C SER A 99 2.62 -2.17 12.19
N MET A 100 1.36 -2.16 11.71
CA MET A 100 0.41 -1.07 11.85
C MET A 100 -0.74 -1.54 12.75
N VAL A 101 -0.85 -0.98 13.95
CA VAL A 101 -1.80 -1.46 14.95
C VAL A 101 -2.57 -0.32 15.60
N GLY A 102 -3.77 -0.61 16.09
CA GLY A 102 -4.62 0.36 16.76
C GLY A 102 -6.11 0.05 16.59
N PRO A 103 -6.99 0.86 17.18
CA PRO A 103 -8.43 0.58 17.19
C PRO A 103 -9.08 0.76 15.82
N CYS A 104 -10.19 0.07 15.58
CA CYS A 104 -10.98 0.29 14.36
C CYS A 104 -11.39 1.75 14.26
N SER A 105 -12.05 2.29 15.28
CA SER A 105 -12.41 3.70 15.42
C SER A 105 -11.62 4.31 16.57
N VAL A 106 -11.21 5.57 16.40
CA VAL A 106 -10.72 6.37 17.53
C VAL A 106 -11.93 6.87 18.26
N GLU A 107 -12.05 6.49 19.52
CA GLU A 107 -13.17 6.80 20.40
C GLU A 107 -12.90 8.06 21.24
N GLU A 108 -13.87 8.50 22.01
CA GLU A 108 -13.73 9.68 22.88
C GLU A 108 -12.87 9.42 24.13
N ASP A 109 -12.32 8.21 24.23
CA ASP A 109 -11.40 7.76 25.27
C ASP A 109 -9.94 7.91 24.80
N TYR A 110 -9.32 9.04 25.13
CA TYR A 110 -7.91 9.30 24.83
C TYR A 110 -6.97 8.35 25.59
N GLU A 111 -7.26 8.08 26.87
CA GLU A 111 -6.40 7.22 27.70
C GLU A 111 -6.36 5.78 27.17
N GLY A 112 -7.51 5.24 26.73
CA GLY A 112 -7.56 3.93 26.10
C GLY A 112 -6.80 3.88 24.76
N LEU A 113 -6.85 4.95 23.96
CA LEU A 113 -6.03 5.05 22.74
C LEU A 113 -4.54 5.09 23.08
N LEU A 114 -4.16 5.87 24.10
CA LEU A 114 -2.78 6.02 24.53
C LEU A 114 -2.22 4.70 25.11
N GLU A 115 -3.02 3.93 25.84
CA GLU A 115 -2.66 2.59 26.32
C GLU A 115 -2.34 1.65 25.16
N VAL A 116 -3.15 1.67 24.09
CA VAL A 116 -2.90 0.90 22.86
C VAL A 116 -1.61 1.38 22.17
N ALA A 117 -1.37 2.70 22.11
CA ALA A 117 -0.17 3.27 21.48
C ALA A 117 1.12 2.86 22.23
N TYR A 118 1.12 2.91 23.56
CA TYR A 118 2.25 2.43 24.37
C TYR A 118 2.48 0.92 24.21
N ALA A 119 1.42 0.12 24.20
CA ALA A 119 1.54 -1.32 23.95
C ALA A 119 2.13 -1.60 22.54
N ALA A 120 1.71 -0.83 21.53
CA ALA A 120 2.26 -0.90 20.19
C ALA A 120 3.76 -0.57 20.16
N LYS A 121 4.15 0.52 20.82
CA LYS A 121 5.55 0.94 20.94
C LYS A 121 6.42 -0.10 21.65
N GLU A 122 5.95 -0.63 22.77
CA GLU A 122 6.62 -1.69 23.54
C GLU A 122 6.90 -2.93 22.68
N MET A 123 5.94 -3.28 21.82
CA MET A 123 6.07 -4.45 20.93
C MET A 123 6.84 -4.15 19.64
N GLY A 124 7.39 -2.94 19.48
CA GLY A 124 8.20 -2.54 18.34
C GLY A 124 7.40 -2.33 17.06
N CYS A 125 6.13 -1.95 17.17
CA CYS A 125 5.34 -1.51 16.03
C CYS A 125 5.77 -0.11 15.60
N GLU A 126 5.58 0.21 14.33
CA GLU A 126 6.00 1.48 13.74
C GLU A 126 4.83 2.45 13.58
N PHE A 127 3.59 1.96 13.49
CA PHE A 127 2.42 2.78 13.18
C PHE A 127 1.28 2.57 14.17
N LEU A 128 0.66 3.68 14.56
CA LEU A 128 -0.65 3.73 15.20
C LEU A 128 -1.73 3.97 14.13
N ARG A 129 -2.63 2.99 13.94
CA ARG A 129 -3.77 3.14 13.04
C ARG A 129 -5.06 3.41 13.81
N GLY A 130 -5.96 4.18 13.23
CA GLY A 130 -7.28 4.43 13.78
C GLY A 130 -8.18 5.17 12.79
N GLY A 131 -9.47 4.89 12.80
CA GLY A 131 -10.43 5.61 11.97
C GLY A 131 -10.98 6.84 12.70
N ALA A 132 -10.69 8.04 12.20
CA ALA A 132 -11.29 9.28 12.67
C ALA A 132 -12.69 9.50 12.08
N PHE A 133 -12.87 9.07 10.85
CA PHE A 133 -14.13 9.03 10.10
C PHE A 133 -14.48 7.57 9.78
N LYS A 134 -15.77 7.24 9.74
CA LYS A 134 -16.20 5.84 9.54
C LYS A 134 -17.26 5.73 8.44
N PRO A 135 -17.00 4.91 7.39
CA PRO A 135 -18.02 4.60 6.40
C PRO A 135 -19.07 3.68 7.00
N ARG A 136 -20.31 4.12 7.06
CA ARG A 136 -21.41 3.32 7.61
C ARG A 136 -22.45 3.00 6.54
N THR A 137 -22.99 1.79 6.62
CA THR A 137 -24.11 1.39 5.76
C THR A 137 -25.42 1.96 6.30
N SER A 138 -25.55 2.05 7.62
CA SER A 138 -26.68 2.67 8.30
C SER A 138 -26.33 4.10 8.71
N PRO A 139 -27.22 5.09 8.48
CA PRO A 139 -27.00 6.47 8.93
C PRO A 139 -27.14 6.64 10.44
N TYR A 140 -27.52 5.59 11.16
CA TYR A 140 -27.67 5.58 12.62
C TYR A 140 -26.44 5.03 13.34
N ASP A 141 -25.49 4.46 12.61
CA ASP A 141 -24.26 3.93 13.17
C ASP A 141 -23.27 5.07 13.48
N PHE A 142 -22.38 4.83 14.45
CA PHE A 142 -21.31 5.77 14.81
C PHE A 142 -20.43 6.08 13.59
N ASP A 143 -20.31 7.35 13.21
CA ASP A 143 -19.61 7.83 11.99
C ASP A 143 -18.22 8.41 12.25
N GLY A 144 -17.76 8.42 13.51
CA GLY A 144 -16.43 8.91 13.93
C GLY A 144 -16.50 10.26 14.66
N TYR A 145 -15.37 10.63 15.28
CA TYR A 145 -15.22 11.90 16.00
C TYR A 145 -14.46 12.96 15.20
N GLY A 146 -14.18 12.71 13.93
CA GLY A 146 -13.60 13.68 12.99
C GLY A 146 -12.28 14.26 13.49
N GLU A 147 -12.16 15.59 13.46
CA GLU A 147 -10.93 16.31 13.84
C GLU A 147 -10.48 16.01 15.28
N LYS A 148 -11.41 15.80 16.23
CA LYS A 148 -11.06 15.43 17.61
C LYS A 148 -10.27 14.12 17.65
N ALA A 149 -10.72 13.12 16.88
CA ALA A 149 -10.04 11.84 16.78
C ALA A 149 -8.66 11.98 16.10
N LEU A 150 -8.53 12.83 15.09
CA LEU A 150 -7.23 13.12 14.44
C LEU A 150 -6.24 13.73 15.44
N LYS A 151 -6.70 14.68 16.29
CA LYS A 151 -5.89 15.27 17.35
C LYS A 151 -5.45 14.24 18.39
N TYR A 152 -6.33 13.34 18.78
CA TYR A 152 -6.00 12.25 19.71
C TYR A 152 -4.91 11.34 19.11
N MET A 153 -5.07 10.95 17.85
CA MET A 153 -4.07 10.13 17.17
C MET A 153 -2.71 10.83 17.09
N ARG A 154 -2.69 12.12 16.72
CA ARG A 154 -1.43 12.88 16.61
C ARG A 154 -0.74 12.98 17.98
N ASN A 155 -1.47 13.35 19.03
CA ASN A 155 -0.93 13.46 20.39
C ASN A 155 -0.35 12.12 20.87
N ALA A 156 -1.10 11.01 20.73
CA ALA A 156 -0.63 9.68 21.13
C ALA A 156 0.61 9.25 20.32
N ALA A 157 0.65 9.60 19.03
CA ALA A 157 1.80 9.30 18.16
C ALA A 157 3.03 10.13 18.55
N ASP A 158 2.87 11.41 18.88
CA ASP A 158 3.97 12.28 19.31
C ASP A 158 4.56 11.81 20.65
N GLU A 159 3.74 11.35 21.58
CA GLU A 159 4.19 10.78 22.86
C GLU A 159 4.97 9.47 22.69
N THR A 160 4.56 8.63 21.73
CA THR A 160 5.14 7.29 21.55
C THR A 160 6.19 7.23 20.46
N GLY A 161 6.26 8.23 19.59
CA GLY A 161 7.12 8.24 18.39
C GLY A 161 6.62 7.31 17.28
N LEU A 162 5.34 6.93 17.30
CA LEU A 162 4.70 6.15 16.24
C LEU A 162 4.29 7.08 15.09
N LEU A 163 4.18 6.52 13.88
CA LEU A 163 3.57 7.17 12.73
C LEU A 163 2.07 6.90 12.72
N THR A 164 1.27 7.84 12.19
CA THR A 164 -0.20 7.73 12.18
C THR A 164 -0.73 7.23 10.84
N VAL A 165 -1.78 6.37 10.90
CA VAL A 165 -2.53 5.89 9.72
C VAL A 165 -4.02 6.08 9.97
N SER A 166 -4.71 6.80 9.07
CA SER A 166 -6.18 6.95 9.15
C SER A 166 -6.84 6.95 7.77
N GLU A 167 -8.09 6.48 7.73
CA GLU A 167 -8.86 6.40 6.49
C GLU A 167 -9.43 7.76 6.11
N VAL A 168 -9.16 8.19 4.88
CA VAL A 168 -9.80 9.34 4.25
C VAL A 168 -11.07 8.89 3.51
N MET A 169 -12.18 9.57 3.80
CA MET A 169 -13.49 9.23 3.25
C MET A 169 -13.86 10.10 2.06
N ASP A 170 -13.52 11.36 2.11
CA ASP A 170 -13.84 12.36 1.10
C ASP A 170 -12.63 13.25 0.80
N ALA A 171 -12.59 13.81 -0.41
CA ALA A 171 -11.52 14.71 -0.82
C ALA A 171 -11.53 16.03 -0.05
N SER A 172 -12.67 16.45 0.49
CA SER A 172 -12.79 17.66 1.34
C SER A 172 -12.05 17.53 2.67
N ASP A 173 -11.80 16.31 3.15
CA ASP A 173 -11.12 16.09 4.42
C ASP A 173 -9.58 16.05 4.28
N LEU A 174 -9.06 16.06 3.05
CA LEU A 174 -7.64 15.81 2.77
C LEU A 174 -6.72 16.83 3.44
N ASP A 175 -7.04 18.11 3.33
CA ASP A 175 -6.18 19.17 3.89
C ASP A 175 -6.09 19.00 5.42
N LEU A 176 -7.23 18.84 6.08
CA LEU A 176 -7.30 18.58 7.51
C LEU A 176 -6.53 17.30 7.89
N MET A 177 -6.72 16.21 7.15
CA MET A 177 -6.04 14.94 7.46
C MET A 177 -4.54 15.02 7.26
N CYS A 178 -4.07 15.75 6.24
CA CYS A 178 -2.63 15.92 5.99
C CYS A 178 -1.89 16.64 7.11
N ASP A 179 -2.58 17.45 7.94
CA ASP A 179 -1.99 18.13 9.08
C ASP A 179 -1.71 17.16 10.26
N TYR A 180 -2.51 16.10 10.41
CA TYR A 180 -2.43 15.19 11.55
C TYR A 180 -1.87 13.79 11.21
N ILE A 181 -2.01 13.34 9.96
CA ILE A 181 -1.80 11.95 9.55
C ILE A 181 -0.56 11.80 8.67
N ASP A 182 0.27 10.81 8.98
CA ASP A 182 1.49 10.51 8.23
C ASP A 182 1.22 9.66 7.00
N VAL A 183 0.23 8.74 7.07
CA VAL A 183 -0.16 7.83 5.98
C VAL A 183 -1.67 7.85 5.80
N LEU A 184 -2.14 8.27 4.63
CA LEU A 184 -3.56 8.24 4.28
C LEU A 184 -3.97 6.82 3.88
N GLN A 185 -5.15 6.37 4.32
CA GLN A 185 -5.69 5.08 3.90
C GLN A 185 -6.93 5.28 3.00
N ILE A 186 -6.96 4.59 1.87
CA ILE A 186 -8.17 4.43 1.05
C ILE A 186 -8.82 3.09 1.41
N GLY A 187 -10.02 3.15 1.96
CA GLY A 187 -10.79 1.96 2.33
C GLY A 187 -11.25 1.15 1.13
N ALA A 188 -11.54 -0.13 1.36
CA ALA A 188 -11.96 -1.06 0.31
C ALA A 188 -13.23 -0.62 -0.46
N ARG A 189 -14.13 0.14 0.19
CA ARG A 189 -15.33 0.69 -0.46
C ARG A 189 -15.01 1.82 -1.44
N ASN A 190 -13.88 2.51 -1.25
CA ASN A 190 -13.43 3.65 -2.04
C ASN A 190 -12.38 3.29 -3.10
N VAL A 191 -12.05 2.01 -3.30
CA VAL A 191 -11.05 1.58 -4.29
C VAL A 191 -11.39 2.01 -5.72
N GLN A 192 -12.66 2.22 -6.04
CA GLN A 192 -13.16 2.70 -7.33
C GLN A 192 -13.66 4.15 -7.28
N ASN A 193 -13.46 4.85 -6.18
CA ASN A 193 -13.74 6.28 -6.11
C ASN A 193 -12.59 7.07 -6.77
N PHE A 194 -12.58 7.09 -8.10
CA PHE A 194 -11.49 7.68 -8.88
C PHE A 194 -11.26 9.16 -8.57
N LYS A 195 -12.31 9.92 -8.20
CA LYS A 195 -12.14 11.31 -7.78
C LYS A 195 -11.29 11.41 -6.50
N LEU A 196 -11.55 10.55 -5.52
CA LEU A 196 -10.76 10.48 -4.28
C LEU A 196 -9.35 9.98 -4.57
N LEU A 197 -9.18 8.94 -5.43
CA LEU A 197 -7.85 8.46 -5.84
C LEU A 197 -7.02 9.55 -6.53
N HIS A 198 -7.65 10.38 -7.38
CA HIS A 198 -6.99 11.52 -8.02
C HIS A 198 -6.61 12.59 -7.00
N ALA A 199 -7.46 12.85 -6.00
CA ALA A 199 -7.18 13.85 -4.97
C ALA A 199 -6.00 13.43 -4.08
N VAL A 200 -5.97 12.20 -3.55
CA VAL A 200 -4.84 11.67 -2.75
C VAL A 200 -3.57 11.52 -3.60
N GLY A 201 -3.71 11.33 -4.92
CA GLY A 201 -2.60 11.31 -5.86
C GLY A 201 -1.88 12.65 -6.00
N LYS A 202 -2.51 13.76 -5.59
CA LYS A 202 -1.90 15.11 -5.57
C LYS A 202 -1.29 15.46 -4.22
N CYS A 203 -1.53 14.65 -3.18
CA CYS A 203 -0.95 14.84 -1.86
C CYS A 203 0.46 14.24 -1.79
N ASN A 204 1.32 14.82 -0.95
CA ASN A 204 2.69 14.31 -0.72
C ASN A 204 2.77 13.23 0.37
N LYS A 205 1.62 12.76 0.88
CA LYS A 205 1.58 11.73 1.92
C LYS A 205 1.53 10.33 1.29
N PRO A 206 2.24 9.33 1.82
CA PRO A 206 2.06 7.94 1.42
C PRO A 206 0.61 7.49 1.57
N VAL A 207 0.16 6.61 0.66
CA VAL A 207 -1.23 6.14 0.61
C VAL A 207 -1.28 4.62 0.73
N ILE A 208 -1.98 4.11 1.74
CA ILE A 208 -2.39 2.71 1.81
C ILE A 208 -3.68 2.56 1.00
N LEU A 209 -3.62 1.76 -0.06
CA LEU A 209 -4.78 1.40 -0.86
C LEU A 209 -5.26 0.00 -0.46
N LYS A 210 -6.44 -0.13 0.13
CA LYS A 210 -7.04 -1.43 0.46
C LYS A 210 -7.75 -2.01 -0.75
N ARG A 211 -7.53 -3.31 -0.99
CA ARG A 211 -8.20 -4.06 -2.06
C ARG A 211 -9.71 -4.03 -1.87
N GLY A 212 -10.44 -3.76 -2.94
CA GLY A 212 -11.90 -3.80 -2.96
C GLY A 212 -12.45 -5.19 -2.77
N LEU A 213 -13.64 -5.28 -2.17
CA LEU A 213 -14.28 -6.55 -1.78
C LEU A 213 -14.52 -7.53 -2.94
N ALA A 214 -14.63 -7.03 -4.17
CA ALA A 214 -14.81 -7.81 -5.39
C ALA A 214 -13.77 -7.45 -6.47
N SER A 215 -12.69 -6.75 -6.11
CA SER A 215 -11.68 -6.33 -7.08
C SER A 215 -10.77 -7.49 -7.47
N THR A 216 -10.61 -7.68 -8.77
CA THR A 216 -9.53 -8.47 -9.33
C THR A 216 -8.18 -7.83 -9.00
N ILE A 217 -7.08 -8.59 -9.07
CA ILE A 217 -5.73 -8.04 -8.89
C ILE A 217 -5.46 -6.92 -9.90
N ARG A 218 -5.93 -7.09 -11.15
CA ARG A 218 -5.76 -6.09 -12.22
C ARG A 218 -6.49 -4.77 -11.89
N GLU A 219 -7.73 -4.81 -11.46
CA GLU A 219 -8.47 -3.61 -11.04
C GLU A 219 -7.84 -2.94 -9.82
N PHE A 220 -7.30 -3.73 -8.90
CA PHE A 220 -6.60 -3.21 -7.73
C PHE A 220 -5.31 -2.46 -8.12
N LEU A 221 -4.52 -3.01 -9.05
CA LEU A 221 -3.31 -2.35 -9.57
C LEU A 221 -3.66 -1.13 -10.45
N LEU A 222 -4.78 -1.15 -11.18
CA LEU A 222 -5.29 0.02 -11.89
C LEU A 222 -5.75 1.14 -10.94
N ALA A 223 -6.30 0.81 -9.78
CA ALA A 223 -6.62 1.81 -8.76
C ALA A 223 -5.35 2.47 -8.20
N ALA A 224 -4.28 1.71 -7.96
CA ALA A 224 -2.96 2.25 -7.62
C ALA A 224 -2.41 3.14 -8.75
N GLU A 225 -2.57 2.73 -10.01
CA GLU A 225 -2.18 3.52 -11.18
C GLU A 225 -2.84 4.90 -11.20
N HIS A 226 -4.12 5.02 -10.81
CA HIS A 226 -4.80 6.31 -10.72
C HIS A 226 -4.15 7.25 -9.70
N ILE A 227 -3.71 6.75 -8.56
CA ILE A 227 -2.99 7.55 -7.54
C ILE A 227 -1.64 8.00 -8.11
N MET A 228 -0.86 7.06 -8.64
CA MET A 228 0.47 7.32 -9.19
C MET A 228 0.45 8.26 -10.39
N TYR A 229 -0.56 8.12 -11.26
CA TYR A 229 -0.76 8.98 -12.44
C TYR A 229 -0.96 10.45 -12.07
N ASN A 230 -1.54 10.72 -10.91
CA ASN A 230 -1.76 12.07 -10.40
C ASN A 230 -0.57 12.64 -9.61
N GLY A 231 0.55 11.91 -9.52
CA GLY A 231 1.83 12.42 -9.01
C GLY A 231 2.35 11.78 -7.75
N ASN A 232 1.59 10.92 -7.07
CA ASN A 232 2.02 10.27 -5.83
C ASN A 232 2.52 8.84 -6.08
N PRO A 233 3.84 8.59 -6.08
CA PRO A 233 4.42 7.26 -6.28
C PRO A 233 4.41 6.41 -5.00
N ASN A 234 4.10 7.00 -3.83
CA ASN A 234 4.20 6.35 -2.52
C ASN A 234 2.92 5.60 -2.18
N VAL A 235 2.63 4.53 -2.92
CA VAL A 235 1.44 3.69 -2.73
C VAL A 235 1.84 2.38 -2.07
N ILE A 236 1.15 2.02 -0.99
CA ILE A 236 1.24 0.75 -0.27
C ILE A 236 -0.05 -0.01 -0.54
N LEU A 237 0.05 -1.18 -1.12
CA LEU A 237 -1.09 -2.06 -1.35
C LEU A 237 -1.46 -2.79 -0.05
N CYS A 238 -2.75 -3.09 0.16
CA CYS A 238 -3.19 -3.83 1.33
C CYS A 238 -4.21 -4.90 0.94
N GLU A 239 -3.81 -6.17 1.05
CA GLU A 239 -4.73 -7.30 0.95
C GLU A 239 -5.54 -7.41 2.24
N ARG A 240 -6.88 -7.45 2.13
CA ARG A 240 -7.82 -7.45 3.26
C ARG A 240 -8.99 -8.40 3.08
N GLY A 241 -8.87 -9.36 2.17
CA GLY A 241 -9.91 -10.32 1.82
C GLY A 241 -10.88 -9.82 0.75
N ILE A 242 -11.38 -10.77 0.00
CA ILE A 242 -12.40 -10.58 -1.03
C ILE A 242 -13.67 -11.36 -0.65
N ARG A 243 -14.82 -10.93 -1.14
CA ARG A 243 -16.09 -11.62 -0.93
C ARG A 243 -16.05 -13.02 -1.50
N SER A 244 -16.61 -13.96 -0.76
CA SER A 244 -16.83 -15.35 -1.18
C SER A 244 -18.32 -15.68 -1.08
N PHE A 245 -18.71 -16.75 -1.73
CA PHE A 245 -20.04 -17.36 -1.56
C PHE A 245 -20.20 -17.96 -0.16
N ASP A 246 -19.10 -18.42 0.46
CA ASP A 246 -19.08 -18.90 1.84
C ASP A 246 -18.72 -17.74 2.78
N SER A 247 -19.71 -17.29 3.54
CA SER A 247 -19.58 -16.22 4.54
C SER A 247 -20.09 -16.65 5.92
N ALA A 248 -20.28 -17.95 6.14
CA ALA A 248 -20.84 -18.47 7.38
C ALA A 248 -19.90 -18.30 8.57
N PHE A 249 -18.60 -18.47 8.35
CA PHE A 249 -17.58 -18.47 9.41
C PHE A 249 -16.64 -17.27 9.35
N THR A 250 -16.44 -16.70 8.17
CA THR A 250 -15.56 -15.54 7.97
C THR A 250 -16.26 -14.49 7.12
N ARG A 251 -15.95 -13.22 7.39
CA ARG A 251 -16.50 -12.09 6.61
C ARG A 251 -16.11 -12.13 5.15
N ASN A 252 -14.85 -12.47 4.87
CA ASN A 252 -14.28 -12.61 3.54
C ASN A 252 -13.27 -13.75 3.51
N VAL A 253 -12.80 -14.11 2.31
CA VAL A 253 -11.65 -15.01 2.12
C VAL A 253 -10.40 -14.16 1.97
N MET A 254 -9.39 -14.40 2.80
CA MET A 254 -8.06 -13.80 2.62
C MET A 254 -7.38 -14.44 1.41
N ASP A 255 -7.14 -13.64 0.39
CA ASP A 255 -6.45 -14.07 -0.83
C ASP A 255 -4.92 -13.92 -0.64
N ILE A 256 -4.36 -14.82 0.18
CA ILE A 256 -2.92 -14.84 0.48
C ILE A 256 -2.10 -15.08 -0.81
N ALA A 257 -2.64 -15.81 -1.79
CA ALA A 257 -1.98 -16.04 -3.08
C ALA A 257 -1.81 -14.75 -3.90
N SER A 258 -2.66 -13.73 -3.68
CA SER A 258 -2.51 -12.45 -4.37
C SER A 258 -1.20 -11.73 -4.05
N ILE A 259 -0.62 -11.94 -2.87
CA ILE A 259 0.61 -11.26 -2.44
C ILE A 259 1.79 -11.60 -3.37
N PRO A 260 2.20 -12.87 -3.54
CA PRO A 260 3.29 -13.19 -4.47
C PRO A 260 2.94 -12.88 -5.94
N VAL A 261 1.66 -12.97 -6.34
CA VAL A 261 1.24 -12.55 -7.68
C VAL A 261 1.46 -11.05 -7.87
N ILE A 262 1.03 -10.20 -6.92
CA ILE A 262 1.24 -8.76 -6.98
C ILE A 262 2.73 -8.44 -7.02
N LYS A 263 3.54 -9.05 -6.17
CA LYS A 263 5.00 -8.84 -6.16
C LYS A 263 5.69 -9.25 -7.48
N LYS A 264 5.12 -10.21 -8.21
CA LYS A 264 5.60 -10.59 -9.55
C LYS A 264 5.33 -9.52 -10.61
N TYR A 265 4.17 -8.85 -10.54
CA TYR A 265 3.72 -7.93 -11.58
C TYR A 265 3.88 -6.45 -11.23
N SER A 266 4.07 -6.13 -9.95
CA SER A 266 4.21 -4.76 -9.43
C SER A 266 5.43 -4.63 -8.54
N HIS A 267 6.03 -3.45 -8.53
CA HIS A 267 7.13 -3.07 -7.65
C HIS A 267 6.64 -2.43 -6.33
N LEU A 268 5.32 -2.23 -6.17
CA LEU A 268 4.74 -1.58 -5.01
C LEU A 268 4.79 -2.50 -3.78
N PRO A 269 5.06 -1.96 -2.57
CA PRO A 269 4.95 -2.72 -1.34
C PRO A 269 3.51 -3.15 -1.07
N ILE A 270 3.35 -4.33 -0.48
CA ILE A 270 2.05 -4.89 -0.10
C ILE A 270 2.04 -5.36 1.34
N ILE A 271 1.04 -4.94 2.11
CA ILE A 271 0.77 -5.39 3.48
C ILE A 271 -0.50 -6.25 3.53
N VAL A 272 -0.70 -6.95 4.64
CA VAL A 272 -1.88 -7.79 4.88
C VAL A 272 -2.67 -7.31 6.09
N ASP A 273 -4.01 -7.30 5.98
CA ASP A 273 -4.95 -6.92 7.05
C ASP A 273 -5.89 -8.09 7.37
N PRO A 274 -5.47 -9.02 8.24
CA PRO A 274 -6.28 -10.19 8.61
C PRO A 274 -7.49 -9.83 9.47
N SER A 275 -7.46 -8.72 10.23
CA SER A 275 -8.59 -8.28 11.07
C SER A 275 -9.82 -8.01 10.22
N HIS A 276 -9.69 -7.17 9.18
CA HIS A 276 -10.79 -6.90 8.25
C HIS A 276 -11.02 -8.04 7.24
N GLY A 277 -10.00 -8.85 6.99
CA GLY A 277 -10.11 -10.00 6.09
C GLY A 277 -11.14 -10.99 6.57
N THR A 278 -11.02 -11.45 7.79
CA THR A 278 -11.88 -12.52 8.33
C THR A 278 -12.98 -12.03 9.26
N GLY A 279 -12.77 -10.92 9.95
CA GLY A 279 -13.67 -10.43 11.00
C GLY A 279 -13.68 -11.32 12.26
N GLN A 280 -12.61 -12.14 12.44
CA GLN A 280 -12.49 -13.11 13.53
C GLN A 280 -11.15 -12.97 14.23
N ARG A 281 -11.17 -12.66 15.54
CA ARG A 281 -9.99 -12.43 16.38
C ARG A 281 -8.98 -13.59 16.34
N TYR A 282 -9.46 -14.85 16.41
CA TYR A 282 -8.59 -16.03 16.44
C TYR A 282 -7.86 -16.33 15.12
N LEU A 283 -8.30 -15.71 14.00
CA LEU A 283 -7.68 -15.86 12.69
C LEU A 283 -6.64 -14.77 12.38
N VAL A 284 -6.54 -13.73 13.22
CA VAL A 284 -5.61 -12.61 12.99
C VAL A 284 -4.17 -13.08 12.96
N GLU A 285 -3.72 -13.80 13.98
CA GLU A 285 -2.35 -14.29 14.07
C GLU A 285 -1.97 -15.25 12.92
N PRO A 286 -2.71 -16.35 12.67
CA PRO A 286 -2.32 -17.31 11.63
C PRO A 286 -2.26 -16.68 10.24
N LEU A 287 -3.17 -15.75 9.92
CA LEU A 287 -3.19 -15.11 8.61
C LEU A 287 -2.18 -13.96 8.49
N ALA A 288 -1.86 -13.24 9.57
CA ALA A 288 -0.73 -12.33 9.60
C ALA A 288 0.58 -13.07 9.28
N LYS A 289 0.81 -14.20 9.95
CA LYS A 289 1.99 -15.04 9.68
C LYS A 289 2.02 -15.58 8.26
N ALA A 290 0.89 -16.09 7.75
CA ALA A 290 0.81 -16.56 6.37
C ALA A 290 1.16 -15.45 5.37
N GLY A 291 0.63 -14.25 5.56
CA GLY A 291 0.96 -13.08 4.72
C GLY A 291 2.45 -12.75 4.72
N LEU A 292 3.08 -12.75 5.89
CA LEU A 292 4.51 -12.49 6.03
C LEU A 292 5.38 -13.57 5.37
N ILE A 293 5.00 -14.85 5.53
CA ILE A 293 5.72 -15.98 4.91
C ILE A 293 5.71 -15.88 3.38
N VAL A 294 4.59 -15.48 2.78
CA VAL A 294 4.49 -15.34 1.31
C VAL A 294 5.03 -14.00 0.80
N GLY A 295 5.60 -13.17 1.68
CA GLY A 295 6.38 -11.99 1.31
C GLY A 295 5.67 -10.65 1.47
N ALA A 296 4.64 -10.52 2.30
CA ALA A 296 4.08 -9.21 2.65
C ALA A 296 5.14 -8.32 3.32
N ASP A 297 5.10 -7.02 2.99
CA ASP A 297 6.02 -6.00 3.53
C ASP A 297 5.55 -5.43 4.88
N GLY A 298 4.45 -5.92 5.40
CA GLY A 298 3.91 -5.54 6.69
C GLY A 298 2.54 -6.15 7.00
N ILE A 299 2.08 -5.88 8.20
CA ILE A 299 0.79 -6.32 8.71
C ILE A 299 0.00 -5.13 9.28
N MET A 300 -1.31 -5.21 9.16
CA MET A 300 -2.23 -4.28 9.83
C MET A 300 -3.17 -5.09 10.73
N MET A 301 -3.31 -4.70 12.00
CA MET A 301 -4.16 -5.40 12.96
C MET A 301 -4.98 -4.42 13.79
N GLU A 302 -6.18 -4.84 14.16
CA GLU A 302 -7.01 -4.09 15.09
C GLU A 302 -6.71 -4.51 16.53
N VAL A 303 -6.41 -3.50 17.35
CA VAL A 303 -6.13 -3.62 18.77
C VAL A 303 -6.97 -2.59 19.52
N HIS A 304 -7.60 -3.00 20.60
CA HIS A 304 -8.43 -2.12 21.44
C HIS A 304 -8.18 -2.42 22.91
N HIS A 305 -8.19 -1.40 23.77
CA HIS A 305 -8.01 -1.61 25.21
C HIS A 305 -9.18 -2.39 25.82
N ASP A 306 -10.41 -2.13 25.35
CA ASP A 306 -11.65 -2.82 25.76
C ASP A 306 -12.48 -3.23 24.55
N PRO A 307 -12.14 -4.35 23.83
CA PRO A 307 -12.85 -4.74 22.62
C PRO A 307 -14.33 -5.08 22.78
N GLU A 308 -14.76 -5.44 23.99
CA GLU A 308 -16.14 -5.85 24.24
C GLU A 308 -17.10 -4.63 24.25
N ASN A 309 -16.58 -3.45 24.60
CA ASN A 309 -17.32 -2.18 24.59
C ASN A 309 -16.96 -1.27 23.40
N ALA A 310 -16.13 -1.73 22.45
CA ALA A 310 -15.73 -0.96 21.29
C ALA A 310 -16.94 -0.52 20.43
N LEU A 311 -16.97 0.75 20.02
CA LEU A 311 -18.02 1.32 19.16
C LEU A 311 -18.02 0.71 17.73
N SER A 312 -16.92 0.06 17.34
CA SER A 312 -16.82 -0.63 16.05
C SER A 312 -15.87 -1.82 16.09
N ASP A 313 -16.24 -2.89 15.37
CA ASP A 313 -15.41 -4.07 15.06
C ASP A 313 -14.75 -4.75 16.28
N GLY A 314 -15.33 -4.69 17.48
CA GLY A 314 -14.80 -5.30 18.70
C GLY A 314 -14.53 -6.81 18.61
N LYS A 315 -15.35 -7.56 17.83
CA LYS A 315 -15.19 -9.01 17.66
C LYS A 315 -13.86 -9.43 17.05
N GLN A 316 -13.29 -8.62 16.19
CA GLN A 316 -12.03 -8.90 15.52
C GLN A 316 -10.83 -8.22 16.19
N SER A 317 -11.07 -7.20 17.03
CA SER A 317 -10.02 -6.47 17.72
C SER A 317 -9.36 -7.32 18.81
N LEU A 318 -8.02 -7.28 18.86
CA LEU A 318 -7.25 -7.95 19.89
C LEU A 318 -7.25 -7.11 21.17
N PRO A 319 -7.56 -7.68 22.34
CA PRO A 319 -7.24 -7.02 23.61
C PRO A 319 -5.73 -6.93 23.80
N ILE A 320 -5.24 -5.90 24.51
CA ILE A 320 -3.80 -5.62 24.66
C ILE A 320 -2.99 -6.84 25.13
N PRO A 321 -3.40 -7.64 26.13
CA PRO A 321 -2.64 -8.81 26.55
C PRO A 321 -2.45 -9.83 25.40
N MET A 322 -3.52 -10.14 24.67
CA MET A 322 -3.46 -11.05 23.51
C MET A 322 -2.62 -10.49 22.39
N PHE A 323 -2.74 -9.18 22.13
CA PHE A 323 -1.90 -8.48 21.13
C PHE A 323 -0.41 -8.64 21.44
N LYS A 324 0.03 -8.44 22.68
CA LYS A 324 1.44 -8.59 23.09
C LYS A 324 1.95 -10.01 22.84
N GLU A 325 1.15 -11.04 23.16
CA GLU A 325 1.51 -12.42 22.86
C GLU A 325 1.63 -12.70 21.35
N VAL A 326 0.64 -12.23 20.57
CA VAL A 326 0.62 -12.39 19.11
C VAL A 326 1.84 -11.71 18.49
N MET A 327 2.14 -10.47 18.89
CA MET A 327 3.29 -9.71 18.38
C MET A 327 4.62 -10.34 18.76
N GLY A 328 4.75 -10.90 19.97
CA GLY A 328 5.94 -11.65 20.37
C GLY A 328 6.25 -12.81 19.40
N ARG A 329 5.22 -13.57 19.00
CA ARG A 329 5.34 -14.65 18.02
C ARG A 329 5.58 -14.16 16.58
N ILE A 330 4.97 -13.04 16.19
CA ILE A 330 5.18 -12.41 14.88
C ILE A 330 6.60 -11.84 14.77
N ASN A 331 7.10 -11.14 15.79
CA ASN A 331 8.44 -10.61 15.82
C ASN A 331 9.51 -11.69 15.71
N SER A 332 9.29 -12.84 16.39
CA SER A 332 10.17 -14.01 16.24
C SER A 332 10.19 -14.57 14.81
N LEU A 333 9.05 -14.59 14.12
CA LEU A 333 8.96 -14.99 12.71
C LEU A 333 9.67 -13.98 11.81
N ASN A 334 9.38 -12.67 11.96
CA ASN A 334 9.97 -11.60 11.17
C ASN A 334 11.50 -11.60 11.24
N ASN A 335 12.07 -11.80 12.43
CA ASN A 335 13.52 -11.87 12.61
C ASN A 335 14.13 -13.04 11.83
N ARG A 336 13.48 -14.20 11.79
CA ARG A 336 13.92 -15.36 11.00
C ARG A 336 13.82 -15.09 9.49
N LEU A 337 12.69 -14.58 9.02
CA LEU A 337 12.48 -14.29 7.61
C LEU A 337 13.46 -13.21 7.10
N HIS A 338 13.73 -12.20 7.90
CA HIS A 338 14.70 -11.16 7.55
C HIS A 338 16.13 -11.72 7.50
N TYR A 339 16.52 -12.55 8.46
CA TYR A 339 17.81 -13.23 8.46
C TYR A 339 17.99 -14.12 7.22
N GLU A 340 17.01 -14.93 6.86
CA GLU A 340 17.05 -15.78 5.67
C GLU A 340 17.23 -14.95 4.37
N LYS A 341 16.47 -13.84 4.21
CA LYS A 341 16.61 -12.94 3.06
C LYS A 341 18.02 -12.34 2.97
N THR A 342 18.58 -11.91 4.09
CA THR A 342 19.90 -11.28 4.15
C THR A 342 21.03 -12.27 3.85
N CYS A 343 20.93 -13.50 4.35
CA CYS A 343 21.91 -14.55 4.08
C CYS A 343 21.87 -15.03 2.63
N LEU A 344 20.69 -15.11 2.00
CA LEU A 344 20.57 -15.52 0.61
C LEU A 344 21.14 -14.46 -0.34
N SER A 345 20.96 -13.18 -0.06
CA SER A 345 21.57 -12.10 -0.86
C SER A 345 23.09 -12.03 -0.75
N ALA A 346 23.66 -12.34 0.42
CA ALA A 346 25.11 -12.36 0.64
C ALA A 346 25.84 -13.56 -0.02
N ASN A 347 25.11 -14.62 -0.40
CA ASN A 347 25.68 -15.80 -1.06
C ASN A 347 25.59 -15.75 -2.60
N ILE A 348 25.09 -14.66 -3.17
CA ILE A 348 24.95 -14.45 -4.62
C ILE A 348 26.01 -13.47 -5.17
N GLU A 349 26.79 -12.82 -4.29
CA GLU A 349 27.98 -12.04 -4.65
C GLU A 349 29.24 -12.94 -4.60
#